data_badc41ddc88a39a001855dc37bdaa575
#
_entry.id   badc41ddc88a39a001855dc37bdaa575
#
_cell.length_a   1.000
_cell.length_b   1.000
_cell.length_c   1.000
_cell.angle_alpha   90.00
_cell.angle_beta   90.00
_cell.angle_gamma   90.00
#
_symmetry.space_group_name_H-M   'P 1'
#
loop_
_entity.id
_entity.type
_entity.pdbx_description
1 polymer ?
#
loop_
_entity_poly.entity_id
_entity_poly.type
_entity_poly.pdbx_seq_one_letter_code
_entity_poly.pdbx_strand_id
1 'polypeptide(L)'
;MTREHSVSSTAAKTTPLGGKVWFCLLFFGLIGQIAWIVENMYFAKFMQDEFVDEAWATTLMVAFSAVFATAATVVMGAICDKTGKRSVFVSWGFILWGLTIMVFALFPIDYSPEQLKGLVAGIIIMDCVMSWVGSSANDAAFNTWLTDMTDTTNRGKADTVLSMMPVFAMVVVFIGLDSLTAKGTEKWWLFFLILGAIPIVSGIIGLFVLKDKHGLPKNTNPNFGKELIYGFRPSVIKKNKMLYIALAGSGIAGASMQVYMSYLINFVERTLGMQDYVMPLAVIIVSSAVLAGLIGFLMDKFGRKHFFIPLVVAAVVGTLGIYLLKFLGTSDTAALPGM
;
A
#
# COMPACT_ATOMS: atom_id res chain seq x y z
N MET A 1 5.88 49.06 28.00
CA MET A 1 4.75 48.22 28.46
C MET A 1 4.35 47.30 27.30
N THR A 2 5.02 46.19 27.20
CA THR A 2 4.76 45.13 26.19
C THR A 2 3.82 44.09 26.83
N ARG A 3 2.57 44.03 26.35
CA ARG A 3 1.60 42.99 26.78
C ARG A 3 2.00 41.70 26.12
N GLU A 4 2.55 40.76 26.89
CA GLU A 4 2.64 39.35 26.52
C GLU A 4 1.21 38.79 26.46
N HIS A 5 0.76 38.47 25.26
CA HIS A 5 -0.40 37.59 25.07
C HIS A 5 0.00 36.17 25.46
N SER A 6 -0.30 35.79 26.68
CA SER A 6 -0.30 34.39 27.11
C SER A 6 -1.40 33.67 26.31
N VAL A 7 -1.01 32.95 25.26
CA VAL A 7 -1.86 31.97 24.59
C VAL A 7 -2.02 30.82 25.57
N SER A 8 -3.09 30.81 26.34
CA SER A 8 -3.49 29.64 27.12
C SER A 8 -3.82 28.53 26.13
N SER A 9 -2.95 27.53 26.02
CA SER A 9 -3.24 26.30 25.30
C SER A 9 -4.30 25.52 26.10
N THR A 10 -5.56 25.83 25.86
CA THR A 10 -6.65 24.97 26.28
C THR A 10 -6.48 23.71 25.45
N ALA A 11 -5.96 22.63 26.05
CA ALA A 11 -5.88 21.32 25.43
C ALA A 11 -7.29 20.98 24.91
N ALA A 12 -7.47 20.97 23.59
CA ALA A 12 -8.74 20.65 22.96
C ALA A 12 -9.14 19.25 23.42
N LYS A 13 -10.31 19.14 24.07
CA LYS A 13 -10.86 17.84 24.49
C LYS A 13 -10.89 16.92 23.28
N THR A 14 -10.18 15.79 23.36
CA THR A 14 -10.18 14.77 22.31
C THR A 14 -11.60 14.21 22.15
N THR A 15 -12.19 14.36 20.97
CA THR A 15 -13.47 13.73 20.65
C THR A 15 -13.22 12.25 20.37
N PRO A 16 -13.83 11.31 21.11
CA PRO A 16 -13.65 9.89 20.86
C PRO A 16 -14.31 9.51 19.53
N LEU A 17 -13.59 8.75 18.70
CA LEU A 17 -14.17 8.12 17.52
C LEU A 17 -15.17 7.05 17.96
N GLY A 18 -16.36 7.05 17.33
CA GLY A 18 -17.37 6.04 17.60
C GLY A 18 -16.89 4.62 17.23
N GLY A 19 -17.36 3.59 17.96
CA GLY A 19 -16.95 2.21 17.73
C GLY A 19 -17.17 1.70 16.31
N LYS A 20 -18.22 2.18 15.61
CA LYS A 20 -18.45 1.86 14.20
C LYS A 20 -17.37 2.42 13.28
N VAL A 21 -16.89 3.63 13.54
CA VAL A 21 -15.82 4.24 12.75
C VAL A 21 -14.52 3.48 12.96
N TRP A 22 -14.22 3.08 14.21
CA TRP A 22 -13.09 2.22 14.53
C TRP A 22 -13.15 0.87 13.82
N PHE A 23 -14.32 0.23 13.82
CA PHE A 23 -14.51 -1.01 13.09
C PHE A 23 -14.24 -0.84 11.59
N CYS A 24 -14.83 0.18 10.95
CA CYS A 24 -14.61 0.45 9.54
C CYS A 24 -13.13 0.74 9.24
N LEU A 25 -12.46 1.53 10.10
CA LEU A 25 -11.06 1.86 9.94
C LEU A 25 -10.17 0.61 9.98
N LEU A 26 -10.35 -0.23 11.00
CA LEU A 26 -9.59 -1.46 11.16
C LEU A 26 -9.88 -2.46 10.04
N PHE A 27 -11.15 -2.67 9.75
CA PHE A 27 -11.61 -3.66 8.78
C PHE A 27 -11.20 -3.30 7.35
N PHE A 28 -11.60 -2.13 6.85
CA PHE A 28 -11.25 -1.71 5.49
C PHE A 28 -9.77 -1.37 5.35
N GLY A 29 -9.15 -0.81 6.40
CA GLY A 29 -7.72 -0.55 6.43
C GLY A 29 -6.90 -1.83 6.29
N LEU A 30 -7.24 -2.90 7.03
CA LEU A 30 -6.54 -4.18 6.95
C LEU A 30 -6.74 -4.84 5.57
N ILE A 31 -7.97 -4.89 5.06
CA ILE A 31 -8.27 -5.53 3.79
C ILE A 31 -7.63 -4.80 2.62
N GLY A 32 -7.65 -3.46 2.63
CA GLY A 32 -6.93 -2.68 1.64
C GLY A 32 -5.42 -2.99 1.65
N GLN A 33 -4.81 -3.15 2.82
CA GLN A 33 -3.40 -3.51 2.92
C GLN A 33 -3.11 -4.95 2.50
N ILE A 34 -4.02 -5.92 2.76
CA ILE A 34 -3.89 -7.28 2.24
C ILE A 34 -3.83 -7.26 0.70
N ALA A 35 -4.76 -6.57 0.05
CA ALA A 35 -4.79 -6.48 -1.40
C ALA A 35 -3.53 -5.78 -1.96
N TRP A 36 -3.06 -4.69 -1.34
CA TRP A 36 -1.83 -3.99 -1.74
C TRP A 36 -0.55 -4.81 -1.56
N ILE A 37 -0.44 -5.59 -0.48
CA ILE A 37 0.72 -6.46 -0.27
C ILE A 37 0.80 -7.52 -1.35
N VAL A 38 -0.33 -8.10 -1.71
CA VAL A 38 -0.36 -9.09 -2.77
C VAL A 38 0.00 -8.48 -4.11
N GLU A 39 -0.56 -7.33 -4.46
CA GLU A 39 -0.18 -6.62 -5.68
C GLU A 39 1.32 -6.32 -5.70
N ASN A 40 1.86 -5.78 -4.63
CA ASN A 40 3.25 -5.34 -4.60
C ASN A 40 4.28 -6.47 -4.56
N MET A 41 3.92 -7.66 -4.06
CA MET A 41 4.87 -8.76 -3.86
C MET A 41 4.52 -10.00 -4.70
N TYR A 42 3.28 -10.47 -4.62
CA TYR A 42 2.89 -11.74 -5.22
C TYR A 42 2.60 -11.66 -6.71
N PHE A 43 2.18 -10.51 -7.23
CA PHE A 43 2.07 -10.34 -8.68
C PHE A 43 3.44 -10.36 -9.36
N ALA A 44 4.45 -9.76 -8.74
CA ALA A 44 5.82 -9.86 -9.22
C ALA A 44 6.32 -11.31 -9.20
N LYS A 45 6.02 -12.05 -8.12
CA LYS A 45 6.33 -13.47 -8.00
C LYS A 45 5.58 -14.29 -9.07
N PHE A 46 4.28 -14.07 -9.25
CA PHE A 46 3.47 -14.75 -10.27
C PHE A 46 4.01 -14.53 -11.68
N MET A 47 4.34 -13.28 -12.02
CA MET A 47 4.94 -12.94 -13.32
C MET A 47 6.26 -13.69 -13.56
N GLN A 48 7.12 -13.77 -12.53
CA GLN A 48 8.44 -14.37 -12.66
C GLN A 48 8.43 -15.89 -12.55
N ASP A 49 7.53 -16.47 -11.77
CA ASP A 49 7.46 -17.92 -11.61
C ASP A 49 6.76 -18.61 -12.77
N GLU A 50 5.70 -17.99 -13.32
CA GLU A 50 4.82 -18.65 -14.29
C GLU A 50 5.02 -18.15 -15.73
N PHE A 51 5.58 -16.95 -15.96
CA PHE A 51 5.65 -16.39 -17.32
C PHE A 51 7.04 -15.96 -17.74
N VAL A 52 7.65 -14.97 -17.11
CA VAL A 52 8.92 -14.37 -17.55
C VAL A 52 9.83 -14.14 -16.35
N ASP A 53 10.92 -14.90 -16.29
CA ASP A 53 11.91 -14.81 -15.21
C ASP A 53 12.71 -13.50 -15.22
N GLU A 54 12.71 -12.79 -16.34
CA GLU A 54 13.48 -11.56 -16.51
C GLU A 54 12.79 -10.37 -15.85
N ALA A 55 13.58 -9.52 -15.18
CA ALA A 55 13.09 -8.38 -14.40
C ALA A 55 12.33 -7.32 -15.23
N TRP A 56 12.49 -7.28 -16.58
CA TRP A 56 11.87 -6.24 -17.40
C TRP A 56 10.34 -6.27 -17.35
N ALA A 57 9.74 -7.48 -17.37
CA ALA A 57 8.29 -7.64 -17.36
C ALA A 57 7.68 -7.12 -16.04
N THR A 58 8.25 -7.53 -14.90
CA THR A 58 7.88 -7.03 -13.59
C THR A 58 8.10 -5.52 -13.46
N THR A 59 9.21 -5.00 -13.99
CA THR A 59 9.51 -3.57 -13.97
C THR A 59 8.47 -2.76 -14.75
N LEU A 60 8.09 -3.23 -15.95
CA LEU A 60 7.04 -2.58 -16.74
C LEU A 60 5.68 -2.64 -16.04
N MET A 61 5.32 -3.79 -15.47
CA MET A 61 4.09 -3.98 -14.73
C MET A 61 4.00 -2.96 -13.58
N VAL A 62 4.99 -2.91 -12.70
CA VAL A 62 5.03 -1.99 -11.56
C VAL A 62 5.04 -0.52 -12.00
N ALA A 63 5.79 -0.17 -13.07
CA ALA A 63 5.86 1.20 -13.54
C ALA A 63 4.52 1.69 -14.11
N PHE A 64 3.86 0.88 -14.93
CA PHE A 64 2.56 1.25 -15.49
C PHE A 64 1.47 1.27 -14.43
N SER A 65 1.40 0.27 -13.55
CA SER A 65 0.41 0.24 -12.47
C SER A 65 0.53 1.46 -11.56
N ALA A 66 1.74 1.90 -11.21
CA ALA A 66 1.96 3.11 -10.42
C ALA A 66 1.43 4.39 -11.09
N VAL A 67 1.59 4.52 -12.42
CA VAL A 67 1.03 5.65 -13.19
C VAL A 67 -0.50 5.62 -13.14
N PHE A 68 -1.11 4.46 -13.39
CA PHE A 68 -2.56 4.29 -13.34
C PHE A 68 -3.12 4.51 -11.94
N ALA A 69 -2.48 4.00 -10.90
CA ALA A 69 -2.83 4.21 -9.50
C ALA A 69 -2.81 5.69 -9.12
N THR A 70 -1.76 6.41 -9.51
CA THR A 70 -1.63 7.86 -9.25
C THR A 70 -2.72 8.65 -9.95
N ALA A 71 -2.97 8.36 -11.24
CA ALA A 71 -4.03 9.02 -12.00
C ALA A 71 -5.42 8.75 -11.39
N ALA A 72 -5.68 7.50 -11.00
CA ALA A 72 -6.92 7.09 -10.36
C ALA A 72 -7.17 7.84 -9.04
N THR A 73 -6.14 7.95 -8.19
CA THR A 73 -6.22 8.64 -6.90
C THR A 73 -6.60 10.11 -7.09
N VAL A 74 -5.97 10.79 -8.04
CA VAL A 74 -6.26 12.21 -8.34
C VAL A 74 -7.67 12.40 -8.88
N VAL A 75 -8.07 11.58 -9.87
CA VAL A 75 -9.39 11.67 -10.51
C VAL A 75 -10.50 11.33 -9.52
N MET A 76 -10.36 10.21 -8.80
CA MET A 76 -11.38 9.75 -7.88
C MET A 76 -11.47 10.64 -6.63
N GLY A 77 -10.36 11.18 -6.13
CA GLY A 77 -10.37 12.17 -5.05
C GLY A 77 -11.28 13.36 -5.42
N ALA A 78 -11.09 13.90 -6.60
CA ALA A 78 -11.91 15.02 -7.08
C ALA A 78 -13.39 14.62 -7.30
N ILE A 79 -13.68 13.40 -7.76
CA ILE A 79 -15.05 12.86 -7.88
C ILE A 79 -15.69 12.71 -6.49
N CYS A 80 -14.96 12.20 -5.52
CA CYS A 80 -15.41 12.09 -4.13
C CYS A 80 -15.79 13.46 -3.55
N ASP A 81 -14.98 14.50 -3.78
CA ASP A 81 -15.24 15.85 -3.31
C ASP A 81 -16.48 16.48 -3.99
N LYS A 82 -16.67 16.22 -5.27
CA LYS A 82 -17.83 16.71 -6.03
C LYS A 82 -19.14 16.04 -5.59
N THR A 83 -19.12 14.73 -5.37
CA THR A 83 -20.34 13.95 -5.09
C THR A 83 -20.73 13.95 -3.62
N GLY A 84 -19.74 14.01 -2.73
CA GLY A 84 -19.93 13.85 -1.29
C GLY A 84 -20.31 12.42 -0.85
N LYS A 85 -20.24 11.43 -1.74
CA LYS A 85 -20.65 10.04 -1.50
C LYS A 85 -19.43 9.10 -1.40
N ARG A 86 -18.64 9.23 -0.34
CA ARG A 86 -17.41 8.42 -0.16
C ARG A 86 -17.72 6.95 0.09
N SER A 87 -18.67 6.66 0.97
CA SER A 87 -19.05 5.29 1.36
C SER A 87 -19.44 4.41 0.17
N VAL A 88 -20.14 4.98 -0.80
CA VAL A 88 -20.56 4.28 -2.02
C VAL A 88 -19.34 3.91 -2.87
N PHE A 89 -18.41 4.85 -3.05
CA PHE A 89 -17.18 4.58 -3.83
C PHE A 89 -16.26 3.59 -3.14
N VAL A 90 -16.15 3.61 -1.81
CA VAL A 90 -15.42 2.58 -1.07
C VAL A 90 -16.06 1.22 -1.28
N SER A 91 -17.35 1.09 -1.02
CA SER A 91 -18.02 -0.22 -1.05
C SER A 91 -18.02 -0.86 -2.44
N TRP A 92 -18.46 -0.12 -3.47
CA TRP A 92 -18.42 -0.62 -4.85
C TRP A 92 -17.00 -0.77 -5.38
N GLY A 93 -16.12 0.12 -4.98
CA GLY A 93 -14.71 0.04 -5.36
C GLY A 93 -14.04 -1.22 -4.84
N PHE A 94 -14.28 -1.62 -3.58
CA PHE A 94 -13.76 -2.88 -3.03
C PHE A 94 -14.35 -4.11 -3.73
N ILE A 95 -15.65 -4.09 -4.10
CA ILE A 95 -16.26 -5.18 -4.88
C ILE A 95 -15.56 -5.29 -6.25
N LEU A 96 -15.42 -4.17 -6.97
CA LEU A 96 -14.78 -4.15 -8.28
C LEU A 96 -13.30 -4.55 -8.18
N TRP A 97 -12.59 -4.09 -7.15
CA TRP A 97 -11.19 -4.45 -6.92
C TRP A 97 -11.01 -5.95 -6.73
N GLY A 98 -11.85 -6.56 -5.90
CA GLY A 98 -11.83 -8.02 -5.73
C GLY A 98 -12.16 -8.79 -7.02
N LEU A 99 -13.09 -8.29 -7.83
CA LEU A 99 -13.39 -8.88 -9.15
C LEU A 99 -12.16 -8.78 -10.09
N THR A 100 -11.48 -7.65 -10.13
CA THR A 100 -10.26 -7.50 -10.95
C THR A 100 -9.13 -8.41 -10.48
N ILE A 101 -8.98 -8.64 -9.16
CA ILE A 101 -8.03 -9.63 -8.63
C ILE A 101 -8.41 -11.04 -9.08
N MET A 102 -9.70 -11.42 -9.04
CA MET A 102 -10.13 -12.74 -9.47
C MET A 102 -9.87 -13.03 -10.95
N VAL A 103 -9.81 -12.00 -11.80
CA VAL A 103 -9.48 -12.20 -13.22
C VAL A 103 -8.11 -12.82 -13.42
N PHE A 104 -7.16 -12.60 -12.50
CA PHE A 104 -5.83 -13.24 -12.59
C PHE A 104 -5.89 -14.76 -12.45
N ALA A 105 -6.92 -15.32 -11.80
CA ALA A 105 -7.15 -16.75 -11.74
C ALA A 105 -7.48 -17.38 -13.11
N LEU A 106 -7.84 -16.58 -14.11
CA LEU A 106 -8.18 -17.03 -15.46
C LEU A 106 -6.98 -17.08 -16.41
N PHE A 107 -5.83 -16.53 -16.02
CA PHE A 107 -4.63 -16.62 -16.84
C PHE A 107 -4.10 -18.06 -16.84
N PRO A 108 -3.98 -18.69 -18.03
CA PRO A 108 -3.48 -20.06 -18.12
C PRO A 108 -1.99 -20.10 -17.77
N ILE A 109 -1.59 -21.07 -16.97
CA ILE A 109 -0.19 -21.35 -16.62
C ILE A 109 0.41 -22.32 -17.67
N ASP A 110 -0.44 -23.13 -18.29
CA ASP A 110 -0.07 -23.99 -19.44
C ASP A 110 -0.37 -23.24 -20.75
N TYR A 111 0.67 -22.84 -21.46
CA TYR A 111 0.57 -22.02 -22.67
C TYR A 111 1.68 -22.35 -23.69
N SER A 112 1.41 -22.09 -24.97
CA SER A 112 2.44 -22.19 -26.01
C SER A 112 3.37 -20.97 -26.03
N PRO A 113 4.63 -21.10 -26.49
CA PRO A 113 5.57 -19.98 -26.57
C PRO A 113 5.05 -18.78 -27.39
N GLU A 114 4.16 -19.02 -28.34
CA GLU A 114 3.53 -17.98 -29.15
C GLU A 114 2.55 -17.11 -28.36
N GLN A 115 1.91 -17.68 -27.33
CA GLN A 115 0.94 -16.99 -26.47
C GLN A 115 1.59 -16.14 -25.40
N LEU A 116 2.87 -16.42 -25.04
CA LEU A 116 3.56 -15.79 -23.93
C LEU A 116 3.50 -14.26 -23.98
N LYS A 117 3.81 -13.65 -25.13
CA LYS A 117 3.80 -12.18 -25.28
C LYS A 117 2.41 -11.58 -25.02
N GLY A 118 1.37 -12.28 -25.50
CA GLY A 118 -0.02 -11.86 -25.28
C GLY A 118 -0.43 -11.97 -23.82
N LEU A 119 -0.04 -13.06 -23.15
CA LEU A 119 -0.32 -13.27 -21.72
C LEU A 119 0.38 -12.24 -20.85
N VAL A 120 1.66 -11.99 -21.06
CA VAL A 120 2.42 -10.98 -20.34
C VAL A 120 1.80 -9.59 -20.53
N ALA A 121 1.46 -9.22 -21.76
CA ALA A 121 0.77 -7.94 -22.02
C ALA A 121 -0.60 -7.89 -21.34
N GLY A 122 -1.36 -8.99 -21.37
CA GLY A 122 -2.66 -9.10 -20.70
C GLY A 122 -2.55 -8.93 -19.18
N ILE A 123 -1.55 -9.55 -18.54
CA ILE A 123 -1.28 -9.43 -17.12
C ILE A 123 -0.93 -7.97 -16.76
N ILE A 124 -0.04 -7.32 -17.51
CA ILE A 124 0.33 -5.91 -17.28
C ILE A 124 -0.88 -4.98 -17.42
N ILE A 125 -1.72 -5.18 -18.46
CA ILE A 125 -2.93 -4.38 -18.66
C ILE A 125 -3.91 -4.62 -17.50
N MET A 126 -4.10 -5.87 -17.10
CA MET A 126 -5.03 -6.21 -16.01
C MET A 126 -4.56 -5.66 -14.68
N ASP A 127 -3.25 -5.66 -14.42
CA ASP A 127 -2.63 -5.04 -13.25
C ASP A 127 -2.89 -3.51 -13.24
N CYS A 128 -2.75 -2.82 -14.37
CA CYS A 128 -3.11 -1.41 -14.49
C CYS A 128 -4.59 -1.15 -14.16
N VAL A 129 -5.51 -2.00 -14.67
CA VAL A 129 -6.95 -1.89 -14.36
C VAL A 129 -7.22 -2.13 -12.88
N MET A 130 -6.60 -3.14 -12.30
CA MET A 130 -6.72 -3.48 -10.90
C MET A 130 -6.19 -2.36 -10.01
N SER A 131 -5.01 -1.82 -10.30
CA SER A 131 -4.41 -0.68 -9.59
C SER A 131 -5.26 0.59 -9.70
N TRP A 132 -5.87 0.84 -10.87
CA TRP A 132 -6.83 1.93 -11.03
C TRP A 132 -8.02 1.79 -10.08
N VAL A 133 -8.63 0.61 -10.03
CA VAL A 133 -9.79 0.34 -9.17
C VAL A 133 -9.40 0.37 -7.69
N GLY A 134 -8.30 -0.28 -7.32
CA GLY A 134 -7.78 -0.33 -5.94
C GLY A 134 -7.45 1.06 -5.40
N SER A 135 -6.70 1.87 -6.16
CA SER A 135 -6.39 3.25 -5.76
C SER A 135 -7.61 4.14 -5.71
N SER A 136 -8.58 3.93 -6.60
CA SER A 136 -9.86 4.65 -6.54
C SER A 136 -10.62 4.35 -5.24
N ALA A 137 -10.66 3.08 -4.84
CA ALA A 137 -11.40 2.62 -3.66
C ALA A 137 -10.69 2.94 -2.35
N ASN A 138 -9.42 2.56 -2.27
CA ASN A 138 -8.63 2.61 -1.04
C ASN A 138 -7.91 3.95 -0.87
N ASP A 139 -7.10 4.37 -1.84
CA ASP A 139 -6.24 5.54 -1.66
C ASP A 139 -7.02 6.85 -1.78
N ALA A 140 -8.02 6.91 -2.65
CA ALA A 140 -8.86 8.09 -2.79
C ALA A 140 -10.09 8.04 -1.89
N ALA A 141 -11.03 7.11 -2.13
CA ALA A 141 -12.33 7.14 -1.47
C ALA A 141 -12.25 6.83 0.02
N PHE A 142 -11.51 5.77 0.42
CA PHE A 142 -11.40 5.38 1.83
C PHE A 142 -10.62 6.40 2.64
N ASN A 143 -9.49 6.92 2.14
CA ASN A 143 -8.71 7.94 2.84
C ASN A 143 -9.48 9.26 2.95
N THR A 144 -10.28 9.63 1.94
CA THR A 144 -11.17 10.79 2.02
C THR A 144 -12.27 10.56 3.04
N TRP A 145 -12.90 9.38 3.05
CA TRP A 145 -13.89 9.00 4.06
C TRP A 145 -13.32 9.07 5.48
N LEU A 146 -12.13 8.52 5.69
CA LEU A 146 -11.44 8.60 6.97
C LEU A 146 -11.17 10.06 7.40
N THR A 147 -10.74 10.88 6.46
CA THR A 147 -10.50 12.31 6.68
C THR A 147 -11.77 13.03 7.15
N ASP A 148 -12.91 12.70 6.56
CA ASP A 148 -14.21 13.29 6.93
C ASP A 148 -14.70 12.79 8.30
N MET A 149 -14.38 11.54 8.68
CA MET A 149 -14.78 10.93 9.96
C MET A 149 -13.88 11.32 11.13
N THR A 150 -12.68 11.82 10.87
CA THR A 150 -11.70 12.22 11.86
C THR A 150 -11.62 13.74 11.99
N ASP A 151 -11.10 14.22 13.11
CA ASP A 151 -10.78 15.63 13.38
C ASP A 151 -9.32 15.79 13.81
N THR A 152 -8.87 17.01 14.04
CA THR A 152 -7.48 17.31 14.43
C THR A 152 -7.07 16.68 15.76
N THR A 153 -8.03 16.27 16.60
CA THR A 153 -7.78 15.73 17.94
C THR A 153 -7.62 14.22 17.96
N ASN A 154 -8.23 13.51 16.99
CA ASN A 154 -8.28 12.04 16.92
C ASN A 154 -7.62 11.44 15.68
N ARG A 155 -7.37 12.25 14.64
CA ARG A 155 -6.75 11.82 13.37
C ARG A 155 -5.40 11.15 13.58
N GLY A 156 -4.53 11.70 14.44
CA GLY A 156 -3.23 11.11 14.71
C GLY A 156 -3.31 9.69 15.27
N LYS A 157 -4.32 9.37 16.09
CA LYS A 157 -4.57 8.01 16.58
C LYS A 157 -5.02 7.08 15.45
N ALA A 158 -5.92 7.55 14.59
CA ALA A 158 -6.40 6.79 13.44
C ALA A 158 -5.24 6.48 12.47
N ASP A 159 -4.42 7.48 12.14
CA ASP A 159 -3.26 7.32 11.25
C ASP A 159 -2.21 6.37 11.86
N THR A 160 -1.98 6.43 13.18
CA THR A 160 -1.07 5.49 13.86
C THR A 160 -1.55 4.05 13.73
N VAL A 161 -2.84 3.81 13.93
CA VAL A 161 -3.41 2.46 13.79
C VAL A 161 -3.32 1.99 12.34
N LEU A 162 -3.67 2.84 11.37
CA LEU A 162 -3.58 2.50 9.95
C LEU A 162 -2.14 2.21 9.50
N SER A 163 -1.15 2.91 10.04
CA SER A 163 0.26 2.66 9.71
C SER A 163 0.77 1.28 10.18
N MET A 164 0.06 0.62 11.08
CA MET A 164 0.35 -0.75 11.52
C MET A 164 -0.34 -1.82 10.64
N MET A 165 -1.36 -1.45 9.87
CA MET A 165 -2.14 -2.40 9.07
C MET A 165 -1.30 -3.17 8.03
N PRO A 166 -0.31 -2.55 7.34
CA PRO A 166 0.57 -3.30 6.42
C PRO A 166 1.29 -4.46 7.08
N VAL A 167 1.74 -4.29 8.34
CA VAL A 167 2.43 -5.35 9.09
C VAL A 167 1.49 -6.52 9.38
N PHE A 168 0.28 -6.23 9.87
CA PHE A 168 -0.73 -7.27 10.12
C PHE A 168 -1.16 -7.96 8.82
N ALA A 169 -1.36 -7.20 7.75
CA ALA A 169 -1.70 -7.74 6.45
C ALA A 169 -0.63 -8.68 5.91
N MET A 170 0.65 -8.31 6.05
CA MET A 170 1.79 -9.14 5.63
C MET A 170 1.83 -10.47 6.39
N VAL A 171 1.60 -10.46 7.71
CA VAL A 171 1.51 -11.68 8.53
C VAL A 171 0.34 -12.55 8.06
N VAL A 172 -0.84 -11.96 7.81
CA VAL A 172 -2.03 -12.70 7.34
C VAL A 172 -1.76 -13.35 5.98
N VAL A 173 -1.15 -12.64 5.04
CA VAL A 173 -0.87 -13.15 3.70
C VAL A 173 0.20 -14.25 3.76
N PHE A 174 1.32 -14.04 4.43
CA PHE A 174 2.39 -15.03 4.50
C PHE A 174 1.96 -16.31 5.22
N ILE A 175 1.27 -16.22 6.35
CA ILE A 175 0.85 -17.43 7.08
C ILE A 175 -0.36 -18.10 6.40
N GLY A 176 -1.28 -17.30 5.85
CA GLY A 176 -2.55 -17.81 5.37
C GLY A 176 -2.56 -18.25 3.90
N LEU A 177 -1.80 -17.59 3.04
CA LEU A 177 -1.94 -17.74 1.58
C LEU A 177 -0.65 -18.14 0.86
N ASP A 178 0.54 -17.90 1.45
CA ASP A 178 1.82 -18.14 0.78
C ASP A 178 2.01 -19.59 0.32
N SER A 179 1.54 -20.56 1.10
CA SER A 179 1.59 -21.99 0.76
C SER A 179 0.90 -22.34 -0.57
N LEU A 180 -0.03 -21.49 -1.03
CA LEU A 180 -0.71 -21.67 -2.33
C LEU A 180 0.16 -21.24 -3.52
N THR A 181 1.21 -20.48 -3.28
CA THR A 181 2.13 -19.93 -4.29
C THR A 181 3.45 -20.67 -4.34
N ALA A 182 3.60 -21.76 -3.59
CA ALA A 182 4.81 -22.58 -3.60
C ALA A 182 4.99 -23.26 -4.97
N LYS A 183 6.23 -23.30 -5.46
CA LYS A 183 6.55 -23.91 -6.75
C LYS A 183 6.05 -25.34 -6.85
N GLY A 184 5.40 -25.66 -7.98
CA GLY A 184 4.85 -27.01 -8.25
C GLY A 184 3.49 -27.27 -7.58
N THR A 185 2.86 -26.29 -6.93
CA THR A 185 1.51 -26.47 -6.39
C THR A 185 0.41 -26.21 -7.40
N GLU A 186 0.68 -25.46 -8.47
CA GLU A 186 -0.28 -25.05 -9.52
C GLU A 186 -1.57 -24.42 -8.95
N LYS A 187 -1.50 -23.79 -7.75
CA LYS A 187 -2.68 -23.29 -7.03
C LYS A 187 -2.84 -21.77 -7.12
N TRP A 188 -2.16 -21.10 -8.05
CA TRP A 188 -2.28 -19.66 -8.25
C TRP A 188 -3.74 -19.23 -8.48
N TRP A 189 -4.53 -20.04 -9.22
CA TRP A 189 -5.94 -19.77 -9.41
C TRP A 189 -6.73 -19.67 -8.08
N LEU A 190 -6.44 -20.59 -7.14
CA LEU A 190 -7.10 -20.60 -5.83
C LEU A 190 -6.64 -19.42 -4.97
N PHE A 191 -5.34 -19.08 -5.04
CA PHE A 191 -4.78 -17.91 -4.40
C PHE A 191 -5.54 -16.63 -4.80
N PHE A 192 -5.67 -16.38 -6.12
CA PHE A 192 -6.37 -15.20 -6.62
C PHE A 192 -7.88 -15.21 -6.34
N LEU A 193 -8.53 -16.38 -6.33
CA LEU A 193 -9.95 -16.48 -5.96
C LEU A 193 -10.18 -16.13 -4.49
N ILE A 194 -9.40 -16.69 -3.58
CA ILE A 194 -9.50 -16.39 -2.14
C ILE A 194 -9.22 -14.91 -1.91
N LEU A 195 -8.13 -14.42 -2.49
CA LEU A 195 -7.72 -13.04 -2.32
C LEU A 195 -8.74 -12.04 -2.87
N GLY A 196 -9.31 -12.30 -4.04
CA GLY A 196 -10.36 -11.45 -4.62
C GLY A 196 -11.68 -11.52 -3.88
N ALA A 197 -12.01 -12.68 -3.26
CA ALA A 197 -13.22 -12.82 -2.44
C ALA A 197 -13.20 -11.91 -1.20
N ILE A 198 -12.03 -11.68 -0.61
CA ILE A 198 -11.88 -10.85 0.60
C ILE A 198 -12.38 -9.41 0.36
N PRO A 199 -11.89 -8.64 -0.62
CA PRO A 199 -12.41 -7.31 -0.92
C PRO A 199 -13.88 -7.32 -1.35
N ILE A 200 -14.35 -8.32 -2.12
CA ILE A 200 -15.76 -8.41 -2.54
C ILE A 200 -16.67 -8.49 -1.31
N VAL A 201 -16.40 -9.44 -0.41
CA VAL A 201 -17.18 -9.59 0.82
C VAL A 201 -17.12 -8.31 1.65
N SER A 202 -15.95 -7.69 1.73
CA SER A 202 -15.78 -6.45 2.47
C SER A 202 -16.56 -5.29 1.86
N GLY A 203 -16.54 -5.17 0.54
CA GLY A 203 -17.33 -4.17 -0.16
C GLY A 203 -18.84 -4.36 0.04
N ILE A 204 -19.32 -5.62 0.04
CA ILE A 204 -20.72 -5.96 0.36
C ILE A 204 -21.06 -5.54 1.80
N ILE A 205 -20.20 -5.86 2.77
CA ILE A 205 -20.37 -5.40 4.16
C ILE A 205 -20.38 -3.88 4.21
N GLY A 206 -19.53 -3.22 3.43
CA GLY A 206 -19.43 -1.76 3.32
C GLY A 206 -20.73 -1.09 2.92
N LEU A 207 -21.51 -1.70 2.03
CA LEU A 207 -22.82 -1.16 1.61
C LEU A 207 -23.79 -0.98 2.79
N PHE A 208 -23.66 -1.78 3.84
CA PHE A 208 -24.54 -1.75 5.03
C PHE A 208 -23.93 -0.96 6.20
N VAL A 209 -22.61 -0.99 6.34
CA VAL A 209 -21.92 -0.47 7.52
C VAL A 209 -21.33 0.92 7.30
N LEU A 210 -20.75 1.18 6.11
CA LEU A 210 -20.17 2.50 5.81
C LEU A 210 -21.27 3.54 5.64
N LYS A 211 -21.09 4.67 6.32
CA LYS A 211 -21.98 5.83 6.21
C LYS A 211 -21.15 7.09 6.05
N ASP A 212 -21.60 7.95 5.17
CA ASP A 212 -21.00 9.27 5.00
C ASP A 212 -21.43 10.20 6.15
N LYS A 213 -20.56 11.14 6.49
CA LYS A 213 -20.89 12.19 7.46
C LYS A 213 -21.93 13.13 6.84
N HIS A 214 -22.99 13.42 7.59
CA HIS A 214 -24.02 14.36 7.14
C HIS A 214 -23.46 15.79 7.00
N GLY A 215 -23.89 16.51 5.97
CA GLY A 215 -23.55 17.92 5.80
C GLY A 215 -22.17 18.20 5.24
N LEU A 216 -21.50 17.21 4.63
CA LEU A 216 -20.24 17.47 3.93
C LEU A 216 -20.43 18.50 2.81
N PRO A 217 -19.56 19.52 2.74
CA PRO A 217 -19.61 20.48 1.65
C PRO A 217 -19.31 19.78 0.33
N LYS A 218 -20.22 19.91 -0.62
CA LYS A 218 -19.98 19.44 -1.99
C LYS A 218 -19.21 20.52 -2.75
N ASN A 219 -18.18 20.12 -3.46
CA ASN A 219 -17.50 21.04 -4.35
C ASN A 219 -18.38 21.33 -5.57
N THR A 220 -18.96 22.50 -5.60
CA THR A 220 -19.87 22.97 -6.68
C THR A 220 -19.13 23.70 -7.80
N ASN A 221 -17.80 23.70 -7.79
CA ASN A 221 -17.02 24.43 -8.80
C ASN A 221 -17.23 23.82 -10.20
N PRO A 222 -17.72 24.61 -11.19
CA PRO A 222 -17.98 24.08 -12.53
C PRO A 222 -16.71 23.72 -13.31
N ASN A 223 -15.53 24.22 -12.88
CA ASN A 223 -14.26 24.03 -13.57
C ASN A 223 -13.42 22.87 -12.99
N PHE A 224 -14.02 21.67 -12.90
CA PHE A 224 -13.39 20.46 -12.39
C PHE A 224 -11.97 20.17 -12.96
N GLY A 225 -11.79 20.28 -14.29
CA GLY A 225 -10.49 20.07 -14.92
C GLY A 225 -9.41 21.08 -14.52
N LYS A 226 -9.82 22.33 -14.21
CA LYS A 226 -8.87 23.35 -13.74
C LYS A 226 -8.42 23.11 -12.29
N GLU A 227 -9.25 22.48 -11.47
CA GLU A 227 -8.92 22.09 -10.10
C GLU A 227 -7.94 20.94 -10.06
N LEU A 228 -8.14 19.90 -10.89
CA LEU A 228 -7.19 18.79 -11.02
C LEU A 228 -5.76 19.26 -11.31
N ILE A 229 -5.63 20.26 -12.19
CA ILE A 229 -4.32 20.77 -12.63
C ILE A 229 -3.81 21.91 -11.72
N TYR A 230 -4.64 22.43 -10.80
CA TYR A 230 -4.28 23.59 -9.99
C TYR A 230 -2.97 23.39 -9.22
N GLY A 231 -2.80 22.23 -8.58
CA GLY A 231 -1.57 21.88 -7.84
C GLY A 231 -0.31 21.86 -8.71
N PHE A 232 -0.43 21.52 -10.00
CA PHE A 232 0.70 21.44 -10.92
C PHE A 232 1.10 22.77 -11.57
N ARG A 233 0.40 23.86 -11.25
CA ARG A 233 0.74 25.19 -11.81
C ARG A 233 2.06 25.70 -11.24
N PRO A 234 2.99 26.20 -12.08
CA PRO A 234 4.27 26.72 -11.62
C PRO A 234 4.17 27.82 -10.57
N SER A 235 3.12 28.66 -10.63
CA SER A 235 2.85 29.70 -9.63
C SER A 235 2.53 29.12 -8.24
N VAL A 236 1.78 28.02 -8.18
CA VAL A 236 1.41 27.32 -6.94
C VAL A 236 2.62 26.60 -6.35
N ILE A 237 3.42 25.95 -7.22
CA ILE A 237 4.66 25.28 -6.83
C ILE A 237 5.64 26.30 -6.23
N LYS A 238 5.87 27.44 -6.89
CA LYS A 238 6.76 28.51 -6.39
C LYS A 238 6.29 29.07 -5.05
N LYS A 239 4.97 29.25 -4.86
CA LYS A 239 4.39 29.77 -3.61
C LYS A 239 4.54 28.79 -2.45
N ASN A 240 4.47 27.48 -2.74
CA ASN A 240 4.49 26.41 -1.72
C ASN A 240 5.74 25.52 -1.85
N LYS A 241 6.90 26.10 -2.15
CA LYS A 241 8.15 25.40 -2.47
C LYS A 241 8.51 24.29 -1.46
N MET A 242 8.38 24.55 -0.16
CA MET A 242 8.70 23.56 0.88
C MET A 242 7.79 22.35 0.86
N LEU A 243 6.49 22.53 0.53
CA LEU A 243 5.56 21.43 0.37
C LEU A 243 5.98 20.52 -0.80
N TYR A 244 6.35 21.09 -1.94
CA TYR A 244 6.76 20.30 -3.11
C TYR A 244 8.11 19.61 -2.92
N ILE A 245 9.04 20.21 -2.17
CA ILE A 245 10.30 19.55 -1.78
C ILE A 245 9.98 18.34 -0.88
N ALA A 246 9.10 18.50 0.10
CA ALA A 246 8.69 17.40 0.97
C ALA A 246 7.97 16.29 0.17
N LEU A 247 7.08 16.64 -0.77
CA LEU A 247 6.40 15.68 -1.65
C LEU A 247 7.40 14.94 -2.55
N ALA A 248 8.38 15.63 -3.13
CA ALA A 248 9.42 15.01 -3.93
C ALA A 248 10.27 14.03 -3.10
N GLY A 249 10.66 14.41 -1.89
CA GLY A 249 11.38 13.53 -0.97
C GLY A 249 10.59 12.30 -0.59
N SER A 250 9.30 12.48 -0.25
CA SER A 250 8.38 11.36 0.04
C SER A 250 8.16 10.45 -1.19
N GLY A 251 8.10 11.04 -2.38
CA GLY A 251 7.97 10.29 -3.63
C GLY A 251 9.18 9.41 -3.92
N ILE A 252 10.40 9.94 -3.72
CA ILE A 252 11.65 9.17 -3.88
C ILE A 252 11.71 8.03 -2.86
N ALA A 253 11.38 8.29 -1.60
CA ALA A 253 11.34 7.27 -0.56
C ALA A 253 10.30 6.18 -0.86
N GLY A 254 9.10 6.58 -1.32
CA GLY A 254 8.04 5.65 -1.73
C GLY A 254 8.45 4.80 -2.93
N ALA A 255 9.08 5.38 -3.95
CA ALA A 255 9.60 4.65 -5.10
C ALA A 255 10.67 3.62 -4.69
N SER A 256 11.59 3.99 -3.79
CA SER A 256 12.59 3.07 -3.26
C SER A 256 11.96 1.89 -2.52
N MET A 257 10.93 2.16 -1.71
CA MET A 257 10.18 1.12 -0.99
C MET A 257 9.41 0.21 -1.94
N GLN A 258 8.83 0.75 -3.01
CA GLN A 258 8.11 -0.01 -4.02
C GLN A 258 9.02 -1.01 -4.74
N VAL A 259 10.22 -0.57 -5.17
CA VAL A 259 11.21 -1.48 -5.79
C VAL A 259 11.58 -2.60 -4.82
N TYR A 260 11.88 -2.26 -3.56
CA TYR A 260 12.22 -3.24 -2.54
C TYR A 260 11.11 -4.28 -2.35
N MET A 261 9.86 -3.84 -2.20
CA MET A 261 8.72 -4.73 -1.96
C MET A 261 8.48 -5.69 -3.13
N SER A 262 8.54 -5.19 -4.36
CA SER A 262 8.25 -6.00 -5.57
C SER A 262 9.27 -7.13 -5.79
N TYR A 263 10.50 -6.97 -5.32
CA TYR A 263 11.55 -7.97 -5.53
C TYR A 263 11.95 -8.73 -4.25
N LEU A 264 11.36 -8.43 -3.10
CA LEU A 264 11.76 -9.00 -1.82
C LEU A 264 11.66 -10.53 -1.80
N ILE A 265 10.49 -11.08 -2.15
CA ILE A 265 10.26 -12.53 -2.14
C ILE A 265 11.23 -13.20 -3.13
N ASN A 266 11.29 -12.71 -4.36
CA ASN A 266 12.16 -13.27 -5.39
C ASN A 266 13.66 -13.20 -5.00
N PHE A 267 14.08 -12.13 -4.33
CA PHE A 267 15.44 -12.00 -3.83
C PHE A 267 15.74 -13.08 -2.78
N VAL A 268 14.84 -13.27 -1.81
CA VAL A 268 15.03 -14.24 -0.73
C VAL A 268 14.99 -15.67 -1.28
N GLU A 269 14.04 -15.98 -2.14
CA GLU A 269 13.84 -17.31 -2.70
C GLU A 269 14.94 -17.68 -3.71
N ARG A 270 15.24 -16.79 -4.67
CA ARG A 270 16.14 -17.10 -5.79
C ARG A 270 17.59 -16.70 -5.55
N THR A 271 17.83 -15.57 -4.90
CA THR A 271 19.21 -15.09 -4.68
C THR A 271 19.82 -15.65 -3.43
N LEU A 272 19.06 -15.75 -2.32
CA LEU A 272 19.53 -16.34 -1.07
C LEU A 272 19.27 -17.87 -1.01
N GLY A 273 18.48 -18.43 -1.94
CA GLY A 273 18.19 -19.87 -2.00
C GLY A 273 17.29 -20.38 -0.86
N MET A 274 16.60 -19.50 -0.15
CA MET A 274 15.77 -19.87 1.00
C MET A 274 14.39 -20.29 0.52
N GLN A 275 14.06 -21.57 0.54
CA GLN A 275 12.73 -22.07 0.20
C GLN A 275 11.72 -21.85 1.32
N ASP A 276 12.17 -21.96 2.59
CA ASP A 276 11.34 -21.71 3.78
C ASP A 276 11.57 -20.28 4.32
N TYR A 277 11.24 -19.28 3.50
CA TYR A 277 11.47 -17.87 3.85
C TYR A 277 10.35 -17.26 4.72
N VAL A 278 9.20 -17.91 4.84
CA VAL A 278 8.01 -17.35 5.52
C VAL A 278 8.30 -17.07 7.00
N MET A 279 8.86 -18.03 7.72
CA MET A 279 9.17 -17.85 9.14
C MET A 279 10.25 -16.80 9.41
N PRO A 280 11.41 -16.80 8.72
CA PRO A 280 12.38 -15.70 8.84
C PRO A 280 11.79 -14.33 8.53
N LEU A 281 11.01 -14.20 7.45
CA LEU A 281 10.38 -12.93 7.11
C LEU A 281 9.33 -12.51 8.15
N ALA A 282 8.53 -13.42 8.67
CA ALA A 282 7.57 -13.13 9.73
C ALA A 282 8.28 -12.59 11.00
N VAL A 283 9.39 -13.19 11.39
CA VAL A 283 10.21 -12.72 12.53
C VAL A 283 10.76 -11.32 12.27
N ILE A 284 11.29 -11.06 11.06
CA ILE A 284 11.80 -9.74 10.66
C ILE A 284 10.67 -8.68 10.70
N ILE A 285 9.50 -9.01 10.19
CA ILE A 285 8.35 -8.12 10.14
C ILE A 285 7.87 -7.78 11.56
N VAL A 286 7.70 -8.80 12.41
CA VAL A 286 7.24 -8.57 13.79
C VAL A 286 8.27 -7.78 14.58
N SER A 287 9.56 -8.10 14.47
CA SER A 287 10.62 -7.35 15.14
C SER A 287 10.73 -5.91 14.64
N SER A 288 10.56 -5.67 13.33
CA SER A 288 10.55 -4.32 12.76
C SER A 288 9.34 -3.51 13.24
N ALA A 289 8.17 -4.14 13.43
CA ALA A 289 6.99 -3.49 13.98
C ALA A 289 7.20 -3.06 15.45
N VAL A 290 7.81 -3.93 16.25
CA VAL A 290 8.18 -3.60 17.65
C VAL A 290 9.17 -2.44 17.69
N LEU A 291 10.22 -2.49 16.86
CA LEU A 291 11.21 -1.41 16.74
C LEU A 291 10.57 -0.10 16.28
N ALA A 292 9.68 -0.14 15.29
CA ALA A 292 8.95 1.05 14.81
C ALA A 292 8.10 1.67 15.93
N GLY A 293 7.42 0.86 16.74
CA GLY A 293 6.68 1.32 17.91
C GLY A 293 7.57 1.99 18.96
N LEU A 294 8.72 1.38 19.27
CA LEU A 294 9.70 1.95 20.21
C LEU A 294 10.29 3.26 19.68
N ILE A 295 10.69 3.29 18.41
CA ILE A 295 11.21 4.50 17.75
C ILE A 295 10.13 5.59 17.73
N GLY A 296 8.88 5.26 17.42
CA GLY A 296 7.76 6.19 17.46
C GLY A 296 7.60 6.85 18.83
N PHE A 297 7.61 6.05 19.90
CA PHE A 297 7.58 6.55 21.29
C PHE A 297 8.76 7.48 21.62
N LEU A 298 9.97 7.10 21.21
CA LEU A 298 11.17 7.92 21.39
C LEU A 298 11.09 9.23 20.59
N MET A 299 10.57 9.19 19.35
CA MET A 299 10.37 10.37 18.52
C MET A 299 9.38 11.36 19.14
N ASP A 300 8.33 10.87 19.78
CA ASP A 300 7.37 11.74 20.47
C ASP A 300 7.97 12.36 21.74
N LYS A 301 8.87 11.64 22.42
CA LYS A 301 9.54 12.13 23.63
C LYS A 301 10.69 13.10 23.36
N PHE A 302 11.53 12.83 22.36
CA PHE A 302 12.77 13.59 22.07
C PHE A 302 12.65 14.51 20.85
N GLY A 303 11.53 14.45 20.15
CA GLY A 303 11.26 15.25 18.94
C GLY A 303 11.72 14.56 17.64
N ARG A 304 10.87 14.57 16.65
CA ARG A 304 11.02 13.86 15.37
C ARG A 304 12.27 14.27 14.58
N LYS A 305 12.73 15.50 14.74
CA LYS A 305 13.84 16.08 14.00
C LYS A 305 15.17 15.34 14.23
N HIS A 306 15.40 14.85 15.45
CA HIS A 306 16.64 14.15 15.82
C HIS A 306 16.74 12.74 15.23
N PHE A 307 15.60 12.12 14.91
CA PHE A 307 15.57 10.74 14.39
C PHE A 307 15.62 10.67 12.87
N PHE A 308 15.41 11.77 12.15
CA PHE A 308 15.35 11.76 10.70
C PHE A 308 16.65 11.24 10.07
N ILE A 309 17.79 11.83 10.42
CA ILE A 309 19.10 11.42 9.88
C ILE A 309 19.47 10.00 10.31
N PRO A 310 19.40 9.61 11.60
CA PRO A 310 19.67 8.23 12.01
C PRO A 310 18.83 7.18 11.28
N LEU A 311 17.55 7.44 11.05
CA LEU A 311 16.67 6.50 10.32
C LEU A 311 17.04 6.38 8.85
N VAL A 312 17.40 7.48 8.19
CA VAL A 312 17.88 7.45 6.79
C VAL A 312 19.18 6.67 6.71
N VAL A 313 20.11 6.90 7.62
CA VAL A 313 21.38 6.14 7.69
C VAL A 313 21.11 4.66 7.94
N ALA A 314 20.23 4.33 8.86
CA ALA A 314 19.85 2.94 9.13
C ALA A 314 19.23 2.27 7.89
N ALA A 315 18.38 2.96 7.14
CA ALA A 315 17.81 2.44 5.90
C ALA A 315 18.88 2.18 4.83
N VAL A 316 19.82 3.10 4.65
CA VAL A 316 20.95 2.92 3.71
C VAL A 316 21.85 1.76 4.13
N VAL A 317 22.22 1.68 5.41
CA VAL A 317 23.04 0.59 5.94
C VAL A 317 22.33 -0.76 5.82
N GLY A 318 21.02 -0.80 6.11
CA GLY A 318 20.22 -2.01 5.94
C GLY A 318 20.17 -2.48 4.49
N THR A 319 19.94 -1.57 3.54
CA THR A 319 19.94 -1.88 2.11
C THR A 319 21.30 -2.38 1.62
N LEU A 320 22.39 -1.74 2.07
CA LEU A 320 23.75 -2.20 1.78
C LEU A 320 24.02 -3.57 2.40
N GLY A 321 23.53 -3.81 3.63
CA GLY A 321 23.63 -5.11 4.30
C GLY A 321 22.97 -6.22 3.49
N ILE A 322 21.74 -6.00 3.00
CA ILE A 322 21.02 -6.95 2.15
C ILE A 322 21.81 -7.21 0.85
N TYR A 323 22.37 -6.15 0.23
CA TYR A 323 23.19 -6.29 -0.97
C TYR A 323 24.46 -7.14 -0.70
N LEU A 324 25.10 -6.94 0.44
CA LEU A 324 26.30 -7.71 0.83
C LEU A 324 25.98 -9.19 1.13
N LEU A 325 24.78 -9.52 1.60
CA LEU A 325 24.34 -10.91 1.77
C LEU A 325 24.42 -11.72 0.47
N LYS A 326 24.23 -11.07 -0.68
CA LYS A 326 24.40 -11.72 -1.99
C LYS A 326 25.81 -12.31 -2.16
N PHE A 327 26.85 -11.64 -1.67
CA PHE A 327 28.25 -12.10 -1.78
C PHE A 327 28.58 -13.13 -0.71
N LEU A 328 27.96 -13.07 0.44
CA LEU A 328 28.16 -14.05 1.53
C LEU A 328 27.38 -15.35 1.26
N GLY A 329 26.18 -15.28 0.64
CA GLY A 329 25.36 -16.43 0.31
C GLY A 329 25.90 -17.29 -0.84
N THR A 330 26.76 -16.74 -1.71
CA THR A 330 27.32 -17.48 -2.86
C THR A 330 28.54 -18.31 -2.50
N SER A 331 29.14 -18.15 -1.31
CA SER A 331 30.36 -18.88 -0.94
C SER A 331 30.11 -20.16 -0.13
N ASP A 332 28.96 -20.39 0.51
CA ASP A 332 28.79 -21.53 1.42
C ASP A 332 27.35 -22.05 1.62
N THR A 333 26.41 -21.80 0.72
CA THR A 333 25.06 -22.39 0.85
C THR A 333 25.04 -23.93 0.67
N ALA A 334 26.14 -24.51 0.24
CA ALA A 334 26.34 -25.97 0.29
C ALA A 334 26.72 -26.50 1.70
N ALA A 335 27.00 -25.62 2.68
CA ALA A 335 27.53 -26.00 4.00
C ALA A 335 26.58 -25.67 5.17
N LEU A 336 25.37 -25.13 4.94
CA LEU A 336 24.39 -24.96 5.98
C LEU A 336 23.24 -25.98 5.83
N PRO A 337 23.38 -27.18 6.42
CA PRO A 337 22.29 -28.11 6.57
C PRO A 337 21.36 -27.56 7.67
N GLY A 338 20.19 -27.09 7.28
CA GLY A 338 19.06 -26.99 8.20
C GLY A 338 19.10 -25.83 9.21
N MET A 339 19.11 -24.59 8.77
CA MET A 339 18.58 -23.48 9.57
C MET A 339 17.37 -22.87 8.91
#